data_7ac5a6bf268b2c65fb751a12507c161d
#
_entry.id   7ac5a6bf268b2c65fb751a12507c161d
#
_cell.length_a   1.000
_cell.length_b   1.000
_cell.length_c   1.000
_cell.angle_alpha   90.00
_cell.angle_beta   90.00
_cell.angle_gamma   90.00
#
_symmetry.space_group_name_H-M   'P 1'
#
loop_
_entity.id
_entity.type
_entity.pdbx_description
1 polymer ?
#
loop_
_entity_poly.entity_id
_entity_poly.type
_entity_poly.pdbx_seq_one_letter_code
_entity_poly.pdbx_strand_id
1 'polypeptide(L)'
;MFYYSESPDLHLIEMSIFVGNSTHHHVHKMKDLQQINEFKTSPELVEKLHQNSIRKEYEAGSVILNENASIRSIPIVVKGTLKVIRTEEDGREILLYYIKAGESCIMSFLGGMHNETSKVKAEVEEDAEILFLPMDKVSLFIKEYPQWLDYIFRLYHKRFEELLEIVNAIAFKKVDERLLTLLYKKQELTGKTLTITHEQLANELGTARVVVSRLLKQLEEIGKVKLGRNKITLV
;
A
#
# COMPACT_ATOMS: atom_id res chain seq x y z
N MET A 1 7.67 65.73 42.16
CA MET A 1 7.57 66.58 40.96
C MET A 1 8.64 66.11 40.00
N PHE A 2 8.39 65.05 39.21
CA PHE A 2 9.22 64.66 38.08
C PHE A 2 8.28 64.14 37.02
N TYR A 3 8.29 64.84 35.89
CA TYR A 3 7.60 64.47 34.65
C TYR A 3 8.37 63.35 33.98
N TYR A 4 7.68 62.30 33.53
CA TYR A 4 8.16 61.36 32.51
C TYR A 4 7.33 61.57 31.24
N SER A 5 8.05 61.98 30.20
CA SER A 5 7.52 62.16 28.87
C SER A 5 7.36 60.79 28.18
N GLU A 6 6.16 60.48 27.73
CA GLU A 6 5.88 59.39 26.83
C GLU A 6 6.38 59.77 25.44
N SER A 7 7.11 58.86 24.80
CA SER A 7 7.36 58.87 23.35
C SER A 7 6.51 57.78 22.68
N PRO A 8 5.69 58.13 21.70
CA PRO A 8 5.00 57.13 20.87
C PRO A 8 5.90 56.71 19.72
N ASP A 9 5.62 55.54 19.12
CA ASP A 9 6.16 54.94 17.89
C ASP A 9 7.12 53.78 18.06
N LEU A 10 6.54 52.63 18.41
CA LEU A 10 7.21 51.31 18.16
C LEU A 10 6.22 50.14 17.91
N HIS A 11 5.00 50.43 17.43
CA HIS A 11 3.99 49.37 17.22
C HIS A 11 3.54 49.14 15.78
N LEU A 12 4.23 49.69 14.76
CA LEU A 12 3.77 49.60 13.35
C LEU A 12 4.72 48.89 12.40
N ILE A 13 5.81 48.26 12.86
CA ILE A 13 6.79 47.59 11.95
C ILE A 13 6.71 46.06 12.00
N GLU A 14 6.06 45.43 12.97
CA GLU A 14 6.02 43.95 13.06
C GLU A 14 4.84 43.26 12.34
N MET A 15 3.85 43.98 11.81
CA MET A 15 2.70 43.36 11.12
C MET A 15 2.86 43.09 9.64
N SER A 16 3.92 43.59 8.99
CA SER A 16 4.08 43.43 7.52
C SER A 16 4.95 42.23 7.09
N ILE A 17 5.63 41.55 8.01
CA ILE A 17 6.53 40.42 7.66
C ILE A 17 5.81 39.07 7.79
N PHE A 18 4.66 38.98 8.49
CA PHE A 18 3.98 37.70 8.74
C PHE A 18 2.97 37.28 7.65
N VAL A 19 2.58 38.16 6.74
CA VAL A 19 1.61 37.87 5.67
C VAL A 19 2.30 37.34 4.41
N GLY A 20 3.59 37.63 4.19
CA GLY A 20 4.30 37.22 2.96
C GLY A 20 4.77 35.74 2.95
N ASN A 21 5.06 35.16 4.11
CA ASN A 21 5.61 33.80 4.19
C ASN A 21 4.51 32.71 4.20
N SER A 22 3.30 33.04 4.64
CA SER A 22 2.20 32.04 4.74
C SER A 22 1.64 31.65 3.38
N THR A 23 1.53 32.59 2.44
CA THR A 23 1.00 32.33 1.09
C THR A 23 1.97 31.59 0.20
N HIS A 24 3.27 31.88 0.25
CA HIS A 24 4.29 31.18 -0.54
C HIS A 24 4.49 29.74 -0.04
N HIS A 25 4.48 29.54 1.26
CA HIS A 25 4.58 28.20 1.86
C HIS A 25 3.34 27.35 1.55
N HIS A 26 2.15 27.95 1.53
CA HIS A 26 0.88 27.29 1.22
C HIS A 26 0.80 26.90 -0.26
N VAL A 27 1.23 27.77 -1.17
CA VAL A 27 1.25 27.49 -2.63
C VAL A 27 2.27 26.42 -2.99
N HIS A 28 3.42 26.36 -2.31
CA HIS A 28 4.42 25.31 -2.55
C HIS A 28 3.91 23.94 -2.06
N LYS A 29 3.25 23.90 -0.90
CA LYS A 29 2.64 22.70 -0.31
C LYS A 29 1.48 22.13 -1.14
N MET A 30 0.70 22.96 -1.83
CA MET A 30 -0.37 22.49 -2.72
C MET A 30 0.15 21.76 -3.96
N LYS A 31 1.31 22.15 -4.48
CA LYS A 31 1.90 21.53 -5.68
C LYS A 31 2.32 20.07 -5.44
N ASP A 32 2.63 19.68 -4.21
CA ASP A 32 3.12 18.34 -3.90
C ASP A 32 2.05 17.26 -4.12
N LEU A 33 0.81 17.45 -3.65
CA LEU A 33 -0.28 16.51 -3.92
C LEU A 33 -0.74 16.54 -5.39
N GLN A 34 -0.71 17.70 -6.06
CA GLN A 34 -1.05 17.79 -7.48
C GLN A 34 -0.06 17.06 -8.39
N GLN A 35 1.17 16.81 -7.94
CA GLN A 35 2.13 16.00 -8.67
C GLN A 35 1.85 14.49 -8.57
N ILE A 36 1.07 14.09 -7.58
CA ILE A 36 0.65 12.71 -7.36
C ILE A 36 -0.42 12.36 -8.39
N ASN A 37 -0.23 11.27 -9.13
CA ASN A 37 -1.10 10.89 -10.26
C ASN A 37 -2.57 10.80 -9.87
N GLU A 38 -2.85 10.33 -8.67
CA GLU A 38 -4.18 10.10 -8.11
C GLU A 38 -4.98 11.40 -7.95
N PHE A 39 -4.30 12.54 -7.77
CA PHE A 39 -4.92 13.84 -7.51
C PHE A 39 -4.79 14.86 -8.64
N LYS A 40 -4.05 14.55 -9.73
CA LYS A 40 -3.79 15.49 -10.84
C LYS A 40 -5.06 16.04 -11.49
N THR A 41 -6.12 15.25 -11.54
CA THR A 41 -7.37 15.60 -12.22
C THR A 41 -8.37 16.34 -11.35
N SER A 42 -8.06 16.57 -10.07
CA SER A 42 -8.99 17.15 -9.11
C SER A 42 -8.33 18.22 -8.22
N PRO A 43 -7.97 19.39 -8.79
CA PRO A 43 -7.30 20.46 -8.03
C PRO A 43 -8.15 20.96 -6.85
N GLU A 44 -9.49 21.03 -7.02
CA GLU A 44 -10.41 21.42 -5.97
C GLU A 44 -10.38 20.44 -4.78
N LEU A 45 -10.37 19.13 -5.06
CA LEU A 45 -10.24 18.11 -4.02
C LEU A 45 -8.92 18.25 -3.25
N VAL A 46 -7.82 18.51 -3.97
CA VAL A 46 -6.50 18.73 -3.35
C VAL A 46 -6.53 19.93 -2.40
N GLU A 47 -7.12 21.05 -2.86
CA GLU A 47 -7.26 22.25 -2.02
C GLU A 47 -8.08 21.95 -0.76
N LYS A 48 -9.20 21.26 -0.90
CA LYS A 48 -10.05 20.86 0.23
C LYS A 48 -9.37 19.90 1.18
N LEU A 49 -8.60 18.94 0.68
CA LEU A 49 -7.78 18.06 1.52
C LEU A 49 -6.79 18.86 2.35
N HIS A 50 -6.07 19.82 1.76
CA HIS A 50 -5.16 20.68 2.52
C HIS A 50 -5.85 21.54 3.58
N GLN A 51 -7.02 22.11 3.25
CA GLN A 51 -7.80 22.94 4.16
C GLN A 51 -8.36 22.17 5.36
N ASN A 52 -8.67 20.88 5.18
CA ASN A 52 -9.36 20.05 6.18
C ASN A 52 -8.46 19.02 6.86
N SER A 53 -7.19 18.90 6.46
CA SER A 53 -6.24 17.94 7.03
C SER A 53 -5.16 18.61 7.86
N ILE A 54 -4.63 17.88 8.83
CA ILE A 54 -3.47 18.28 9.62
C ILE A 54 -2.23 17.67 8.97
N ARG A 55 -1.27 18.52 8.57
CA ARG A 55 0.01 18.10 7.98
C ARG A 55 1.04 17.87 9.08
N LYS A 56 1.75 16.74 9.02
CA LYS A 56 2.81 16.39 9.96
C LYS A 56 3.97 15.70 9.23
N GLU A 57 5.16 15.92 9.74
CA GLU A 57 6.41 15.27 9.32
C GLU A 57 6.83 14.26 10.39
N TYR A 58 7.38 13.14 9.94
CA TYR A 58 7.82 12.05 10.82
C TYR A 58 9.14 11.46 10.32
N GLU A 59 10.02 11.16 11.24
CA GLU A 59 11.26 10.44 10.99
C GLU A 59 10.99 8.93 10.85
N ALA A 60 11.86 8.24 10.11
CA ALA A 60 11.84 6.78 9.99
C ALA A 60 11.81 6.11 11.37
N GLY A 61 11.03 5.04 11.50
CA GLY A 61 10.78 4.33 12.76
C GLY A 61 9.66 4.92 13.61
N SER A 62 9.11 6.10 13.27
CA SER A 62 7.98 6.68 14.01
C SER A 62 6.71 5.85 13.83
N VAL A 63 5.98 5.58 14.92
CA VAL A 63 4.69 4.89 14.86
C VAL A 63 3.57 5.89 14.67
N ILE A 64 2.81 5.74 13.56
CA ILE A 64 1.69 6.60 13.19
C ILE A 64 0.40 6.12 13.83
N LEU A 65 0.19 4.80 13.89
CA LEU A 65 -0.98 4.15 14.45
C LEU A 65 -0.59 2.79 15.03
N ASN A 66 -0.97 2.55 16.28
CA ASN A 66 -0.80 1.23 16.90
C ASN A 66 -2.01 0.33 16.63
N GLU A 67 -1.79 -0.98 16.70
CA GLU A 67 -2.88 -1.94 16.79
C GLU A 67 -3.77 -1.63 18.01
N ASN A 68 -5.05 -1.89 17.88
CA ASN A 68 -6.09 -1.63 18.87
C ASN A 68 -6.28 -0.14 19.24
N ALA A 69 -5.55 0.79 18.63
CA ALA A 69 -5.78 2.22 18.82
C ALA A 69 -7.03 2.68 18.05
N SER A 70 -7.73 3.68 18.60
CA SER A 70 -8.87 4.32 17.93
C SER A 70 -8.42 5.06 16.68
N ILE A 71 -9.11 4.84 15.56
CA ILE A 71 -8.86 5.51 14.30
C ILE A 71 -9.58 6.86 14.28
N ARG A 72 -8.84 7.95 14.40
CA ARG A 72 -9.41 9.32 14.46
C ARG A 72 -9.25 10.10 13.18
N SER A 73 -8.38 9.66 12.28
CA SER A 73 -8.09 10.33 11.02
C SER A 73 -7.57 9.32 9.99
N ILE A 74 -7.68 9.70 8.72
CA ILE A 74 -7.13 8.96 7.59
C ILE A 74 -5.79 9.57 7.21
N PRO A 75 -4.68 8.81 7.22
CA PRO A 75 -3.39 9.29 6.76
C PRO A 75 -3.34 9.28 5.23
N ILE A 76 -2.88 10.34 4.59
CA ILE A 76 -2.55 10.44 3.17
C ILE A 76 -1.07 10.77 3.10
N VAL A 77 -0.27 9.88 2.52
CA VAL A 77 1.18 10.09 2.40
C VAL A 77 1.45 11.07 1.27
N VAL A 78 2.12 12.19 1.59
CA VAL A 78 2.56 13.19 0.62
C VAL A 78 3.95 12.86 0.11
N LYS A 79 4.83 12.44 1.03
CA LYS A 79 6.22 12.06 0.76
C LYS A 79 6.65 10.96 1.70
N GLY A 80 7.61 10.13 1.29
CA GLY A 80 8.12 9.02 2.07
C GLY A 80 7.29 7.75 1.92
N THR A 81 7.47 6.82 2.85
CA THR A 81 6.86 5.49 2.79
C THR A 81 6.48 5.04 4.20
N LEU A 82 5.29 4.47 4.35
CA LEU A 82 4.88 3.78 5.57
C LEU A 82 4.82 2.28 5.32
N LYS A 83 5.13 1.47 6.34
CA LYS A 83 4.86 0.04 6.37
C LYS A 83 3.65 -0.23 7.26
N VAL A 84 2.78 -1.13 6.80
CA VAL A 84 1.62 -1.60 7.54
C VAL A 84 1.89 -3.01 7.99
N ILE A 85 1.85 -3.22 9.30
CA ILE A 85 2.29 -4.43 9.97
C ILE A 85 1.13 -4.96 10.82
N ARG A 86 1.03 -6.27 10.93
CA ARG A 86 0.19 -6.96 11.89
C ARG A 86 1.06 -7.80 12.81
N THR A 87 0.77 -7.76 14.09
CA THR A 87 1.42 -8.59 15.10
C THR A 87 0.58 -9.85 15.35
N GLU A 88 1.18 -11.02 15.20
CA GLU A 88 0.56 -12.30 15.51
C GLU A 88 0.59 -12.56 17.03
N GLU A 89 -0.20 -13.53 17.50
CA GLU A 89 -0.31 -13.89 18.92
C GLU A 89 1.02 -14.28 19.56
N ASP A 90 1.95 -14.80 18.77
CA ASP A 90 3.31 -15.18 19.21
C ASP A 90 4.31 -14.02 19.19
N GLY A 91 3.86 -12.81 18.89
CA GLY A 91 4.67 -11.59 18.85
C GLY A 91 5.43 -11.36 17.54
N ARG A 92 5.30 -12.23 16.54
CA ARG A 92 5.90 -12.02 15.21
C ARG A 92 5.15 -10.93 14.45
N GLU A 93 5.88 -10.04 13.83
CA GLU A 93 5.33 -9.01 12.94
C GLU A 93 5.28 -9.50 11.49
N ILE A 94 4.14 -9.33 10.86
CA ILE A 94 3.92 -9.64 9.45
C ILE A 94 3.72 -8.32 8.72
N LEU A 95 4.61 -8.02 7.76
CA LEU A 95 4.43 -6.92 6.83
C LEU A 95 3.28 -7.24 5.88
N LEU A 96 2.23 -6.41 5.89
CA LEU A 96 1.10 -6.58 5.00
C LEU A 96 1.31 -5.85 3.68
N TYR A 97 1.67 -4.56 3.73
CA TYR A 97 1.95 -3.73 2.55
C TYR A 97 2.64 -2.44 2.92
N TYR A 98 3.15 -1.74 1.91
CA TYR A 98 3.64 -0.37 2.02
C TYR A 98 2.60 0.63 1.54
N ILE A 99 2.58 1.82 2.15
CA ILE A 99 1.82 2.99 1.72
C ILE A 99 2.84 4.01 1.20
N LYS A 100 2.75 4.35 -0.07
CA LYS A 100 3.65 5.29 -0.76
C LYS A 100 2.98 6.64 -0.95
N ALA A 101 3.75 7.62 -1.43
CA ALA A 101 3.21 8.94 -1.78
C ALA A 101 1.98 8.82 -2.70
N GLY A 102 0.91 9.53 -2.38
CA GLY A 102 -0.40 9.45 -3.04
C GLY A 102 -1.34 8.38 -2.48
N GLU A 103 -0.87 7.52 -1.61
CA GLU A 103 -1.67 6.45 -1.04
C GLU A 103 -2.12 6.74 0.39
N SER A 104 -3.03 5.91 0.87
CA SER A 104 -3.59 5.96 2.21
C SER A 104 -3.76 4.56 2.79
N CYS A 105 -3.99 4.48 4.10
CA CYS A 105 -4.28 3.23 4.79
C CYS A 105 -5.75 2.82 4.58
N ILE A 106 -6.01 1.82 3.73
CA ILE A 106 -7.36 1.32 3.47
C ILE A 106 -8.05 0.77 4.71
N MET A 107 -7.28 0.18 5.63
CA MET A 107 -7.83 -0.35 6.90
C MET A 107 -8.40 0.77 7.78
N SER A 108 -7.89 2.00 7.65
CA SER A 108 -8.37 3.13 8.42
C SER A 108 -9.71 3.70 7.93
N PHE A 109 -10.07 3.51 6.65
CA PHE A 109 -11.33 4.07 6.12
C PHE A 109 -12.56 3.44 6.79
N LEU A 110 -12.77 2.13 6.59
CA LEU A 110 -13.95 1.46 7.13
C LEU A 110 -13.90 1.36 8.65
N GLY A 111 -12.74 0.99 9.22
CA GLY A 111 -12.58 0.90 10.66
C GLY A 111 -12.90 2.23 11.35
N GLY A 112 -12.38 3.35 10.82
CA GLY A 112 -12.68 4.68 11.36
C GLY A 112 -14.14 5.10 11.19
N MET A 113 -14.78 4.80 10.05
CA MET A 113 -16.20 5.10 9.81
C MET A 113 -17.14 4.32 10.75
N HIS A 114 -16.74 3.15 11.19
CA HIS A 114 -17.53 2.30 12.09
C HIS A 114 -17.06 2.39 13.55
N ASN A 115 -16.18 3.34 13.89
CA ASN A 115 -15.60 3.50 15.23
C ASN A 115 -14.88 2.23 15.74
N GLU A 116 -14.33 1.44 14.83
CA GLU A 116 -13.50 0.30 15.17
C GLU A 116 -12.08 0.75 15.55
N THR A 117 -11.37 -0.12 16.29
CA THR A 117 -9.94 0.05 16.53
C THR A 117 -9.13 -0.50 15.36
N SER A 118 -7.91 -0.01 15.20
CA SER A 118 -6.99 -0.49 14.16
C SER A 118 -6.61 -1.94 14.40
N LYS A 119 -6.67 -2.74 13.35
CA LYS A 119 -6.19 -4.14 13.34
C LYS A 119 -4.73 -4.27 12.86
N VAL A 120 -4.08 -3.14 12.67
CA VAL A 120 -2.73 -3.07 12.13
C VAL A 120 -1.95 -1.94 12.81
N LYS A 121 -0.62 -2.06 12.83
CA LYS A 121 0.32 -0.99 13.15
C LYS A 121 0.77 -0.33 11.86
N ALA A 122 0.84 0.99 11.83
CA ALA A 122 1.47 1.76 10.75
C ALA A 122 2.71 2.47 11.29
N GLU A 123 3.85 2.24 10.64
CA GLU A 123 5.15 2.77 11.02
C GLU A 123 5.85 3.40 9.82
N VAL A 124 6.60 4.47 10.04
CA VAL A 124 7.35 5.17 9.00
C VAL A 124 8.57 4.35 8.62
N GLU A 125 8.66 3.97 7.34
CA GLU A 125 9.83 3.24 6.81
C GLU A 125 10.92 4.21 6.31
N GLU A 126 10.51 5.30 5.65
CA GLU A 126 11.35 6.40 5.20
C GLU A 126 10.73 7.70 5.65
N ASP A 127 11.54 8.70 6.02
CA ASP A 127 11.06 10.02 6.46
C ASP A 127 9.87 10.47 5.64
N ALA A 128 8.76 10.73 6.33
CA ALA A 128 7.48 10.89 5.68
C ALA A 128 6.79 12.20 6.04
N GLU A 129 6.10 12.75 5.06
CA GLU A 129 5.17 13.84 5.23
C GLU A 129 3.75 13.34 4.97
N ILE A 130 2.85 13.55 5.93
CA ILE A 130 1.54 12.93 5.97
C ILE A 130 0.47 13.98 6.24
N LEU A 131 -0.63 13.94 5.48
CA LEU A 131 -1.86 14.64 5.78
C LEU A 131 -2.80 13.71 6.54
N PHE A 132 -3.33 14.19 7.65
CA PHE A 132 -4.33 13.48 8.45
C PHE A 132 -5.69 14.12 8.25
N LEU A 133 -6.56 13.48 7.48
CA LEU A 133 -7.95 13.90 7.31
C LEU A 133 -8.78 13.36 8.49
N PRO A 134 -9.39 14.24 9.33
CA PRO A 134 -10.22 13.80 10.46
C PRO A 134 -11.43 12.99 10.00
N MET A 135 -11.85 12.00 10.81
CA MET A 135 -12.94 11.07 10.45
C MET A 135 -14.28 11.76 10.24
N ASP A 136 -14.56 12.86 10.95
CA ASP A 136 -15.76 13.68 10.75
C ASP A 136 -15.83 14.31 9.35
N LYS A 137 -14.68 14.56 8.72
CA LYS A 137 -14.57 15.09 7.35
C LYS A 137 -14.68 14.02 6.28
N VAL A 138 -14.26 12.78 6.56
CA VAL A 138 -14.26 11.68 5.56
C VAL A 138 -15.64 11.45 4.97
N SER A 139 -16.69 11.38 5.80
CA SER A 139 -18.08 11.21 5.34
C SER A 139 -18.58 12.37 4.49
N LEU A 140 -18.15 13.58 4.76
CA LEU A 140 -18.46 14.77 3.97
C LEU A 140 -17.79 14.67 2.60
N PHE A 141 -16.50 14.32 2.56
CA PHE A 141 -15.74 14.17 1.33
C PHE A 141 -16.32 13.08 0.41
N ILE A 142 -16.79 11.96 0.97
CA ILE A 142 -17.46 10.90 0.19
C ILE A 142 -18.74 11.42 -0.49
N LYS A 143 -19.48 12.32 0.16
CA LYS A 143 -20.74 12.88 -0.37
C LYS A 143 -20.50 13.98 -1.41
N GLU A 144 -19.54 14.85 -1.17
CA GLU A 144 -19.33 16.06 -1.95
C GLU A 144 -18.36 15.87 -3.13
N TYR A 145 -17.43 14.93 -3.02
CA TYR A 145 -16.37 14.72 -4.00
C TYR A 145 -16.39 13.28 -4.54
N PRO A 146 -17.07 12.99 -5.65
CA PRO A 146 -17.07 11.66 -6.27
C PRO A 146 -15.66 11.12 -6.56
N GLN A 147 -14.71 12.01 -6.87
CA GLN A 147 -13.30 11.68 -7.10
C GLN A 147 -12.61 11.12 -5.85
N TRP A 148 -13.07 11.54 -4.66
CA TRP A 148 -12.59 10.99 -3.39
C TRP A 148 -13.02 9.52 -3.22
N LEU A 149 -14.25 9.20 -3.57
CA LEU A 149 -14.75 7.82 -3.54
C LEU A 149 -14.02 6.94 -4.57
N ASP A 150 -13.79 7.45 -5.79
CA ASP A 150 -13.00 6.77 -6.82
C ASP A 150 -11.57 6.49 -6.34
N TYR A 151 -10.91 7.47 -5.70
CA TYR A 151 -9.61 7.29 -5.08
C TYR A 151 -9.60 6.16 -4.03
N ILE A 152 -10.58 6.12 -3.14
CA ILE A 152 -10.72 5.06 -2.14
C ILE A 152 -10.85 3.69 -2.81
N PHE A 153 -11.73 3.56 -3.81
CA PHE A 153 -11.92 2.29 -4.53
C PHE A 153 -10.68 1.84 -5.27
N ARG A 154 -9.91 2.74 -5.87
CA ARG A 154 -8.62 2.40 -6.50
C ARG A 154 -7.62 1.86 -5.49
N LEU A 155 -7.55 2.44 -4.29
CA LEU A 155 -6.69 1.90 -3.24
C LEU A 155 -7.11 0.49 -2.82
N TYR A 156 -8.42 0.25 -2.64
CA TYR A 156 -8.93 -1.10 -2.33
C TYR A 156 -8.63 -2.08 -3.46
N HIS A 157 -8.85 -1.69 -4.72
CA HIS A 157 -8.56 -2.52 -5.88
C HIS A 157 -7.08 -2.91 -5.92
N LYS A 158 -6.17 -1.93 -5.76
CA LYS A 158 -4.73 -2.18 -5.69
C LYS A 158 -4.37 -3.20 -4.60
N ARG A 159 -4.89 -3.05 -3.38
CA ARG A 159 -4.62 -3.98 -2.28
C ARG A 159 -5.21 -5.36 -2.55
N PHE A 160 -6.35 -5.43 -3.20
CA PHE A 160 -6.95 -6.70 -3.61
C PHE A 160 -6.09 -7.43 -4.66
N GLU A 161 -5.57 -6.71 -5.66
CA GLU A 161 -4.64 -7.28 -6.64
C GLU A 161 -3.36 -7.81 -5.98
N GLU A 162 -2.73 -7.02 -5.10
CA GLU A 162 -1.56 -7.46 -4.33
C GLU A 162 -1.85 -8.73 -3.51
N LEU A 163 -3.03 -8.81 -2.88
CA LEU A 163 -3.46 -10.01 -2.15
C LEU A 163 -3.62 -11.22 -3.07
N LEU A 164 -4.23 -11.05 -4.25
CA LEU A 164 -4.37 -12.11 -5.24
C LEU A 164 -3.00 -12.62 -5.73
N GLU A 165 -2.02 -11.73 -5.88
CA GLU A 165 -0.64 -12.12 -6.22
C GLU A 165 -0.01 -12.99 -5.13
N ILE A 166 -0.18 -12.61 -3.86
CA ILE A 166 0.33 -13.40 -2.72
C ILE A 166 -0.36 -14.77 -2.66
N VAL A 167 -1.69 -14.82 -2.78
CA VAL A 167 -2.45 -16.08 -2.80
C VAL A 167 -2.01 -16.97 -3.95
N ASN A 168 -1.82 -16.40 -5.15
CA ASN A 168 -1.30 -17.12 -6.28
C ASN A 168 0.11 -17.67 -6.03
N ALA A 169 1.02 -16.84 -5.49
CA ALA A 169 2.38 -17.27 -5.18
C ALA A 169 2.40 -18.44 -4.20
N ILE A 170 1.58 -18.41 -3.15
CA ILE A 170 1.47 -19.48 -2.17
C ILE A 170 0.88 -20.75 -2.81
N ALA A 171 -0.20 -20.62 -3.59
CA ALA A 171 -0.86 -21.74 -4.24
C ALA A 171 0.06 -22.42 -5.26
N PHE A 172 0.75 -21.65 -6.08
CA PHE A 172 1.64 -22.17 -7.12
C PHE A 172 2.93 -22.75 -6.54
N LYS A 173 3.56 -22.15 -5.54
CA LYS A 173 4.77 -22.67 -4.91
C LYS A 173 4.60 -24.11 -4.40
N LYS A 174 3.46 -24.41 -3.77
CA LYS A 174 3.15 -25.78 -3.32
C LYS A 174 2.97 -26.77 -4.46
N VAL A 175 2.33 -26.35 -5.57
CA VAL A 175 2.11 -27.23 -6.75
C VAL A 175 3.42 -27.41 -7.51
N ASP A 176 4.26 -26.39 -7.60
CA ASP A 176 5.57 -26.40 -8.25
C ASP A 176 6.52 -27.43 -7.59
N GLU A 177 6.66 -27.36 -6.27
CA GLU A 177 7.47 -28.29 -5.50
C GLU A 177 6.95 -29.73 -5.63
N ARG A 178 5.63 -29.92 -5.60
CA ARG A 178 4.99 -31.21 -5.77
C ARG A 178 5.16 -31.76 -7.18
N LEU A 179 5.05 -30.91 -8.19
CA LEU A 179 5.28 -31.28 -9.61
C LEU A 179 6.73 -31.76 -9.81
N LEU A 180 7.71 -31.00 -9.35
CA LEU A 180 9.12 -31.41 -9.43
C LEU A 180 9.38 -32.74 -8.71
N THR A 181 8.89 -32.90 -7.49
CA THR A 181 9.00 -34.11 -6.71
C THR A 181 8.38 -35.31 -7.45
N LEU A 182 7.19 -35.10 -8.05
CA LEU A 182 6.51 -36.14 -8.82
C LEU A 182 7.29 -36.52 -10.09
N LEU A 183 7.85 -35.54 -10.82
CA LEU A 183 8.66 -35.77 -12.01
C LEU A 183 9.92 -36.56 -11.67
N TYR A 184 10.66 -36.19 -10.61
CA TYR A 184 11.84 -36.93 -10.18
C TYR A 184 11.52 -38.36 -9.73
N LYS A 185 10.45 -38.55 -8.95
CA LYS A 185 10.00 -39.88 -8.56
C LYS A 185 9.65 -40.75 -9.77
N LYS A 186 9.01 -40.20 -10.78
CA LYS A 186 8.70 -40.91 -12.02
C LYS A 186 9.98 -41.20 -12.83
N GLN A 187 10.96 -40.29 -12.86
CA GLN A 187 12.24 -40.50 -13.49
C GLN A 187 13.01 -41.69 -12.92
N GLU A 188 13.00 -41.88 -11.62
CA GLU A 188 13.61 -43.02 -10.94
C GLU A 188 13.02 -44.34 -11.39
N LEU A 189 11.71 -44.38 -11.72
CA LEU A 189 10.98 -45.58 -12.13
C LEU A 189 11.08 -45.89 -13.64
N THR A 190 11.04 -44.84 -14.48
CA THR A 190 10.87 -45.01 -15.94
C THR A 190 11.99 -44.39 -16.77
N GLY A 191 12.98 -43.78 -16.14
CA GLY A 191 14.09 -43.09 -16.79
C GLY A 191 13.77 -41.62 -17.11
N LYS A 192 14.75 -40.94 -17.73
CA LYS A 192 14.72 -39.47 -17.95
C LYS A 192 13.56 -38.96 -18.81
N THR A 193 12.94 -39.80 -19.63
CA THR A 193 11.84 -39.42 -20.53
C THR A 193 10.54 -40.04 -20.05
N LEU A 194 9.66 -39.21 -19.56
CA LEU A 194 8.34 -39.59 -19.10
C LEU A 194 7.31 -39.50 -20.20
N THR A 195 6.60 -40.58 -20.51
CA THR A 195 5.44 -40.58 -21.41
C THR A 195 4.18 -40.33 -20.58
N ILE A 196 3.81 -39.05 -20.41
CA ILE A 196 2.71 -38.61 -19.57
C ILE A 196 2.10 -37.33 -20.15
N THR A 197 0.79 -37.18 -20.00
CA THR A 197 0.08 -35.97 -20.40
C THR A 197 0.01 -34.96 -19.25
N HIS A 198 -0.17 -33.69 -19.59
CA HIS A 198 -0.40 -32.62 -18.57
C HIS A 198 -1.67 -32.88 -17.76
N GLU A 199 -2.69 -33.52 -18.35
CA GLU A 199 -3.92 -33.90 -17.67
C GLU A 199 -3.68 -34.96 -16.60
N GLN A 200 -2.90 -35.99 -16.92
CA GLN A 200 -2.55 -37.04 -15.97
C GLN A 200 -1.74 -36.48 -14.79
N LEU A 201 -0.77 -35.61 -15.06
CA LEU A 201 -0.04 -34.93 -13.98
C LEU A 201 -0.95 -34.04 -13.14
N ALA A 202 -1.90 -33.34 -13.76
CA ALA A 202 -2.84 -32.50 -13.05
C ALA A 202 -3.73 -33.34 -12.09
N ASN A 203 -4.23 -34.48 -12.56
CA ASN A 203 -5.03 -35.41 -11.76
C ASN A 203 -4.22 -35.96 -10.57
N GLU A 204 -2.98 -36.37 -10.78
CA GLU A 204 -2.09 -36.87 -9.72
C GLU A 204 -1.73 -35.79 -8.70
N LEU A 205 -1.64 -34.53 -9.13
CA LEU A 205 -1.35 -33.40 -8.26
C LEU A 205 -2.59 -32.78 -7.59
N GLY A 206 -3.80 -33.20 -8.01
CA GLY A 206 -5.04 -32.60 -7.55
C GLY A 206 -5.17 -31.12 -7.96
N THR A 207 -4.81 -30.79 -9.20
CA THR A 207 -4.84 -29.42 -9.73
C THR A 207 -5.38 -29.40 -11.18
N ALA A 208 -5.55 -28.21 -11.75
CA ALA A 208 -6.03 -28.07 -13.13
C ALA A 208 -4.89 -28.26 -14.16
N ARG A 209 -5.21 -28.83 -15.33
CA ARG A 209 -4.28 -29.01 -16.45
C ARG A 209 -3.58 -27.72 -16.85
N VAL A 210 -4.30 -26.58 -16.83
CA VAL A 210 -3.76 -25.27 -17.20
C VAL A 210 -2.60 -24.88 -16.27
N VAL A 211 -2.71 -25.18 -14.97
CA VAL A 211 -1.67 -24.92 -13.97
C VAL A 211 -0.43 -25.74 -14.29
N VAL A 212 -0.58 -27.07 -14.50
CA VAL A 212 0.53 -27.95 -14.84
C VAL A 212 1.21 -27.52 -16.14
N SER A 213 0.42 -27.14 -17.16
CA SER A 213 0.97 -26.69 -18.45
C SER A 213 1.84 -25.45 -18.31
N ARG A 214 1.40 -24.48 -17.48
CA ARG A 214 2.17 -23.26 -17.20
C ARG A 214 3.45 -23.54 -16.40
N LEU A 215 3.37 -24.38 -15.39
CA LEU A 215 4.54 -24.76 -14.58
C LEU A 215 5.58 -25.54 -15.38
N LEU A 216 5.17 -26.48 -16.23
CA LEU A 216 6.06 -27.22 -17.10
C LEU A 216 6.76 -26.30 -18.11
N LYS A 217 6.05 -25.29 -18.63
CA LYS A 217 6.66 -24.28 -19.51
C LYS A 217 7.72 -23.45 -18.79
N GLN A 218 7.47 -23.04 -17.55
CA GLN A 218 8.46 -22.36 -16.72
C GLN A 218 9.69 -23.24 -16.44
N LEU A 219 9.48 -24.54 -16.16
CA LEU A 219 10.57 -25.49 -15.98
C LEU A 219 11.38 -25.70 -17.27
N GLU A 220 10.74 -25.63 -18.44
CA GLU A 220 11.43 -25.67 -19.73
C GLU A 220 12.26 -24.39 -19.96
N GLU A 221 11.71 -23.22 -19.68
CA GLU A 221 12.42 -21.93 -19.80
C GLU A 221 13.68 -21.85 -18.93
N ILE A 222 13.64 -22.45 -17.73
CA ILE A 222 14.84 -22.55 -16.85
C ILE A 222 15.71 -23.80 -17.12
N GLY A 223 15.41 -24.55 -18.18
CA GLY A 223 16.24 -25.66 -18.64
C GLY A 223 16.17 -26.95 -17.82
N LYS A 224 15.18 -27.11 -16.93
CA LYS A 224 15.01 -28.31 -16.10
C LYS A 224 14.31 -29.44 -16.82
N VAL A 225 13.47 -29.13 -17.80
CA VAL A 225 12.76 -30.12 -18.62
C VAL A 225 12.75 -29.71 -20.09
N LYS A 226 12.52 -30.68 -21.00
CA LYS A 226 12.16 -30.46 -22.40
C LYS A 226 10.78 -31.05 -22.65
N LEU A 227 9.89 -30.26 -23.25
CA LEU A 227 8.52 -30.66 -23.52
C LEU A 227 8.40 -31.19 -24.98
N GLY A 228 7.70 -32.29 -25.13
CA GLY A 228 7.34 -32.88 -26.40
C GLY A 228 5.90 -33.34 -26.41
N ARG A 229 5.39 -33.83 -27.54
CA ARG A 229 4.03 -34.34 -27.62
C ARG A 229 3.84 -35.54 -26.71
N ASN A 230 3.12 -35.35 -25.60
CA ASN A 230 2.90 -36.35 -24.53
C ASN A 230 4.21 -36.91 -23.94
N LYS A 231 5.28 -36.11 -23.97
CA LYS A 231 6.59 -36.49 -23.41
C LYS A 231 7.21 -35.33 -22.65
N ILE A 232 7.80 -35.65 -21.53
CA ILE A 232 8.56 -34.70 -20.68
C ILE A 232 9.90 -35.34 -20.41
N THR A 233 10.97 -34.70 -20.86
CA THR A 233 12.35 -35.20 -20.63
C THR A 233 13.00 -34.29 -19.56
N LEU A 234 13.46 -34.88 -18.46
CA LEU A 234 14.26 -34.19 -17.46
C LEU A 234 15.70 -34.04 -17.96
N VAL A 235 16.25 -32.85 -17.77
CA VAL A 235 17.60 -32.46 -18.21
C VAL A 235 18.65 -32.71 -17.15
#